data_e16654e14f6e559555ae368d96a5e5b7
#
_entry.id   e16654e14f6e559555ae368d96a5e5b7
#
_cell.length_a   1.000
_cell.length_b   1.000
_cell.length_c   1.000
_cell.angle_alpha   90.00
_cell.angle_beta   90.00
_cell.angle_gamma   90.00
#
_symmetry.space_group_name_H-M   'P 1'
#
loop_
_entity.id
_entity.type
_entity.pdbx_description
1 polymer ?
#
loop_
_entity_poly.entity_id
_entity_poly.type
_entity_poly.pdbx_seq_one_letter_code
_entity_poly.pdbx_strand_id
1 'polypeptide(L)'
;MAIDKITASGLGDGGVSTADLADGSVTAAKLDSGAVYDRDTPSTGLFTLPAGTTAQRPGTAYTGAQRYNTTLNAMEFYNGTIWQKVSAASSVLDSVTGVIFNSITSTLTLAGSGFLSSNLIVSFTPSGGSATTVTVTPSSDTAATVAVPSAIFGQSVGVVIGITVTNSDGSVSEVVNETVTALPSGGTVITVGSERTHIFKQTANFVVPTGVTLSNVDYVAVAGGGAGGSYFRGGGGGAGGIKTSVTGQPTAANGGSTQSKLTMTAATYAMTVGVGGTGANNYYGGSGLASSIGSLVTVAGGGGGGYYTGNNAGRAGGSGGGSAGFHSSPPAGAGGAGTSGQGSNGGDGSQGASTQCGGGGGGAGAAGVAGSGSGTGGDGGVGITTNIISTSEASANNVGQVSGNNLYFAGGGGAGSYGGGNNAPIGGLGGGGAGMYDYTTNTAGNPGADNTGGGGGGASGTNNNVSSGGAGGSGVIIIRYTIA
;
A
#
# COMPACT_ATOMS: atom_id res chain seq x y z
N MET A 1 70.58 -43.56 -55.77
CA MET A 1 70.85 -42.14 -55.94
C MET A 1 70.15 -41.43 -54.84
N ALA A 2 70.90 -40.95 -53.83
CA ALA A 2 70.29 -40.19 -52.75
C ALA A 2 70.11 -38.73 -53.19
N ILE A 3 68.93 -38.17 -53.13
CA ILE A 3 68.67 -36.80 -53.40
C ILE A 3 69.04 -36.07 -52.10
N ASP A 4 70.20 -35.38 -52.11
CA ASP A 4 70.76 -34.76 -50.89
C ASP A 4 70.10 -33.49 -50.42
N LYS A 5 69.44 -32.74 -51.26
CA LYS A 5 68.66 -31.54 -50.91
C LYS A 5 67.75 -31.13 -52.06
N ILE A 6 66.48 -30.94 -51.74
CA ILE A 6 65.56 -30.14 -52.57
C ILE A 6 65.62 -28.70 -52.05
N THR A 7 66.10 -27.77 -52.86
CA THR A 7 66.08 -26.35 -52.51
C THR A 7 64.71 -25.76 -52.80
N ALA A 8 64.33 -24.70 -52.07
CA ALA A 8 63.04 -24.05 -52.22
C ALA A 8 62.71 -23.63 -53.68
N SER A 9 63.72 -23.45 -54.54
CA SER A 9 63.55 -23.15 -55.97
C SER A 9 63.17 -24.37 -56.84
N GLY A 10 63.22 -25.60 -56.29
CA GLY A 10 62.88 -26.82 -57.00
C GLY A 10 61.48 -27.39 -56.73
N LEU A 11 60.74 -26.77 -55.82
CA LEU A 11 59.35 -27.14 -55.53
C LEU A 11 58.46 -25.98 -56.03
N GLY A 12 57.64 -26.25 -57.03
CA GLY A 12 56.56 -25.31 -57.39
C GLY A 12 55.52 -25.21 -56.30
N ASP A 13 54.79 -24.08 -56.28
CA ASP A 13 53.70 -23.87 -55.33
C ASP A 13 52.71 -25.02 -55.40
N GLY A 14 52.48 -25.73 -54.28
CA GLY A 14 51.66 -26.95 -54.23
C GLY A 14 52.40 -28.26 -54.59
N GLY A 15 53.72 -28.22 -54.80
CA GLY A 15 54.53 -29.39 -55.21
C GLY A 15 54.70 -30.51 -54.18
N VAL A 16 54.23 -30.31 -52.91
CA VAL A 16 54.14 -31.33 -51.89
C VAL A 16 52.73 -31.28 -51.29
N SER A 17 51.93 -32.28 -51.54
CA SER A 17 50.59 -32.41 -50.93
C SER A 17 50.67 -33.11 -49.58
N THR A 18 49.57 -33.06 -48.80
CA THR A 18 49.48 -33.80 -47.53
C THR A 18 49.58 -35.31 -47.71
N ALA A 19 49.27 -35.83 -48.91
CA ALA A 19 49.44 -37.24 -49.25
C ALA A 19 50.91 -37.63 -49.48
N ASP A 20 51.81 -36.66 -49.74
CA ASP A 20 53.22 -36.91 -49.97
C ASP A 20 54.06 -36.93 -48.69
N LEU A 21 53.42 -36.54 -47.56
CA LEU A 21 54.06 -36.56 -46.24
C LEU A 21 53.56 -37.73 -45.43
N ALA A 22 54.40 -38.63 -45.06
CA ALA A 22 54.07 -39.74 -44.16
C ALA A 22 53.71 -39.12 -42.78
N ASP A 23 52.71 -39.73 -42.12
CA ASP A 23 52.22 -39.34 -40.83
C ASP A 23 53.38 -39.26 -39.81
N GLY A 24 53.56 -38.09 -39.15
CA GLY A 24 54.66 -37.82 -38.23
C GLY A 24 56.02 -37.45 -38.92
N SER A 25 56.09 -37.36 -40.26
CA SER A 25 57.34 -37.02 -40.97
C SER A 25 57.81 -35.58 -40.75
N VAL A 26 56.92 -34.65 -40.37
CA VAL A 26 57.21 -33.31 -39.93
C VAL A 26 57.12 -33.25 -38.41
N THR A 27 58.23 -33.33 -37.72
CA THR A 27 58.30 -33.26 -36.25
C THR A 27 58.47 -31.80 -35.77
N ALA A 28 58.17 -31.54 -34.50
CA ALA A 28 58.39 -30.24 -33.89
C ALA A 28 59.81 -29.65 -34.05
N ALA A 29 60.82 -30.55 -34.13
CA ALA A 29 62.19 -30.18 -34.35
C ALA A 29 62.50 -29.75 -35.81
N LYS A 30 61.59 -30.00 -36.75
CA LYS A 30 61.71 -29.62 -38.17
C LYS A 30 60.91 -28.39 -38.54
N LEU A 31 60.09 -27.86 -37.58
CA LEU A 31 59.37 -26.63 -37.76
C LEU A 31 60.23 -25.46 -37.24
N ASP A 32 60.26 -24.35 -37.95
CA ASP A 32 60.91 -23.15 -37.47
C ASP A 32 60.29 -22.69 -36.14
N SER A 33 61.10 -22.04 -35.28
CA SER A 33 60.68 -21.56 -33.94
C SER A 33 59.53 -20.54 -33.98
N GLY A 34 59.17 -20.07 -35.18
CA GLY A 34 58.01 -19.18 -35.42
C GLY A 34 56.74 -19.88 -35.92
N ALA A 35 56.79 -21.21 -36.18
CA ALA A 35 55.62 -21.92 -36.66
C ALA A 35 54.58 -22.05 -35.56
N VAL A 36 53.34 -21.62 -35.83
CA VAL A 36 52.18 -21.86 -34.96
C VAL A 36 51.78 -23.32 -35.08
N TYR A 37 51.96 -24.06 -34.02
CA TYR A 37 51.46 -25.43 -33.96
C TYR A 37 49.92 -25.41 -33.76
N ASP A 38 49.20 -25.61 -34.86
CA ASP A 38 47.84 -26.05 -34.77
C ASP A 38 47.87 -27.53 -34.36
N ARG A 39 47.80 -27.78 -33.05
CA ARG A 39 47.65 -29.11 -32.53
C ARG A 39 46.20 -29.44 -32.68
N ASP A 40 45.95 -30.38 -33.59
CA ASP A 40 44.64 -30.99 -33.80
C ASP A 40 44.07 -31.42 -32.44
N THR A 41 43.21 -30.60 -31.88
CA THR A 41 42.54 -30.90 -30.64
C THR A 41 41.33 -31.76 -30.94
N PRO A 42 41.14 -32.89 -30.25
CA PRO A 42 40.01 -33.73 -30.52
C PRO A 42 38.69 -32.99 -30.37
N SER A 43 37.88 -32.96 -31.41
CA SER A 43 36.44 -32.69 -31.56
C SER A 43 35.72 -31.69 -30.60
N THR A 44 36.38 -31.07 -29.62
CA THR A 44 35.77 -30.15 -28.64
C THR A 44 36.17 -28.67 -28.81
N GLY A 45 36.97 -28.34 -29.83
CA GLY A 45 37.28 -26.95 -30.20
C GLY A 45 38.13 -26.19 -29.17
N LEU A 46 38.97 -26.84 -28.38
CA LEU A 46 39.83 -26.20 -27.40
C LEU A 46 41.18 -25.78 -28.01
N PHE A 47 41.51 -24.50 -27.89
CA PHE A 47 42.86 -23.98 -28.13
C PHE A 47 43.62 -23.87 -26.80
N THR A 48 44.78 -24.56 -26.68
CA THR A 48 45.60 -24.50 -25.48
C THR A 48 46.62 -23.43 -25.60
N LEU A 49 46.54 -22.38 -24.79
CA LEU A 49 47.54 -21.29 -24.71
C LEU A 49 48.88 -21.82 -24.11
N PRO A 50 50.04 -21.29 -24.55
CA PRO A 50 51.30 -21.52 -23.86
C PRO A 50 51.15 -21.17 -22.37
N ALA A 51 51.55 -22.04 -21.47
CA ALA A 51 51.44 -21.83 -20.03
C ALA A 51 52.84 -21.72 -19.38
N GLY A 52 52.93 -20.89 -18.31
CA GLY A 52 54.14 -20.74 -17.53
C GLY A 52 54.00 -19.71 -16.41
N THR A 53 54.98 -19.69 -15.52
CA THR A 53 54.99 -18.75 -14.39
C THR A 53 55.25 -17.30 -14.83
N THR A 54 55.04 -16.35 -13.91
CA THR A 54 55.39 -14.91 -14.14
C THR A 54 56.87 -14.77 -14.50
N ALA A 55 57.78 -15.54 -13.89
CA ALA A 55 59.23 -15.50 -14.18
C ALA A 55 59.59 -16.05 -15.56
N GLN A 56 58.71 -16.84 -16.16
CA GLN A 56 58.87 -17.46 -17.49
C GLN A 56 58.24 -16.60 -18.60
N ARG A 57 57.92 -15.36 -18.36
CA ARG A 57 57.45 -14.43 -19.40
C ARG A 57 58.58 -14.22 -20.43
N PRO A 58 58.30 -14.36 -21.74
CA PRO A 58 59.30 -14.03 -22.75
C PRO A 58 59.79 -12.59 -22.60
N GLY A 59 61.10 -12.35 -22.58
CA GLY A 59 61.70 -11.02 -22.47
C GLY A 59 61.42 -10.13 -23.68
N THR A 60 61.19 -10.73 -24.84
CA THR A 60 60.74 -10.09 -26.07
C THR A 60 59.45 -10.80 -26.49
N ALA A 61 58.33 -10.10 -26.46
CA ALA A 61 57.05 -10.57 -26.92
C ALA A 61 56.47 -9.64 -27.99
N TYR A 62 55.74 -10.20 -28.94
CA TYR A 62 55.02 -9.38 -29.92
C TYR A 62 53.76 -8.79 -29.28
N THR A 63 53.40 -7.57 -29.62
CA THR A 63 52.13 -6.99 -29.19
C THR A 63 50.96 -7.89 -29.60
N GLY A 64 50.09 -8.23 -28.63
CA GLY A 64 49.00 -9.16 -28.83
C GLY A 64 49.32 -10.61 -28.46
N ALA A 65 50.60 -10.94 -28.14
CA ALA A 65 50.93 -12.27 -27.66
C ALA A 65 50.13 -12.66 -26.42
N GLN A 66 49.62 -13.86 -26.38
CA GLN A 66 48.76 -14.39 -25.31
C GLN A 66 49.35 -15.65 -24.68
N ARG A 67 49.16 -15.81 -23.37
CA ARG A 67 49.58 -16.99 -22.62
C ARG A 67 48.77 -17.15 -21.35
N TYR A 68 48.80 -18.37 -20.76
CA TYR A 68 48.24 -18.61 -19.41
C TYR A 68 49.37 -18.48 -18.38
N ASN A 69 49.21 -17.62 -17.41
CA ASN A 69 50.18 -17.41 -16.33
C ASN A 69 49.76 -18.24 -15.12
N THR A 70 50.54 -19.28 -14.81
CA THR A 70 50.25 -20.21 -13.71
C THR A 70 50.47 -19.64 -12.33
N THR A 71 51.29 -18.58 -12.19
CA THR A 71 51.44 -17.84 -10.92
C THR A 71 50.24 -16.97 -10.64
N LEU A 72 49.66 -16.33 -11.66
CA LEU A 72 48.52 -15.45 -11.56
C LEU A 72 47.20 -16.21 -11.73
N ASN A 73 47.25 -17.48 -12.10
CA ASN A 73 46.11 -18.34 -12.46
C ASN A 73 45.16 -17.63 -13.44
N ALA A 74 45.70 -17.01 -14.48
CA ALA A 74 44.94 -16.19 -15.42
C ALA A 74 45.59 -16.14 -16.80
N MET A 75 44.77 -15.88 -17.83
CA MET A 75 45.29 -15.44 -19.12
C MET A 75 45.96 -14.09 -18.98
N GLU A 76 47.03 -13.90 -19.73
CA GLU A 76 47.67 -12.60 -19.89
C GLU A 76 48.01 -12.34 -21.37
N PHE A 77 48.02 -11.05 -21.75
CA PHE A 77 48.42 -10.63 -23.07
C PHE A 77 49.50 -9.55 -22.97
N TYR A 78 50.38 -9.48 -23.98
CA TYR A 78 51.38 -8.43 -24.06
C TYR A 78 50.86 -7.26 -24.87
N ASN A 79 50.77 -6.07 -24.25
CA ASN A 79 50.20 -4.88 -24.90
C ASN A 79 51.24 -4.07 -25.70
N GLY A 80 52.47 -4.59 -25.90
CA GLY A 80 53.60 -3.93 -26.51
C GLY A 80 54.59 -3.32 -25.53
N THR A 81 54.25 -3.23 -24.24
CA THR A 81 55.11 -2.66 -23.19
C THR A 81 55.21 -3.61 -21.99
N ILE A 82 54.07 -4.14 -21.53
CA ILE A 82 54.00 -5.03 -20.37
C ILE A 82 53.01 -6.18 -20.63
N TRP A 83 53.16 -7.26 -19.87
CA TRP A 83 52.17 -8.33 -19.78
C TRP A 83 51.02 -7.89 -18.88
N GLN A 84 49.81 -7.84 -19.43
CA GLN A 84 48.57 -7.52 -18.70
C GLN A 84 47.74 -8.77 -18.48
N LYS A 85 47.22 -8.91 -17.28
CA LYS A 85 46.25 -9.96 -16.95
C LYS A 85 44.95 -9.68 -17.72
N VAL A 86 44.41 -10.69 -18.40
CA VAL A 86 43.02 -10.66 -18.86
C VAL A 86 42.17 -10.94 -17.63
N SER A 87 41.70 -9.93 -16.98
CA SER A 87 40.72 -10.05 -15.90
C SER A 87 39.33 -10.23 -16.51
N ALA A 88 38.46 -10.92 -15.80
CA ALA A 88 37.04 -10.82 -16.06
C ALA A 88 36.65 -9.31 -16.11
N ALA A 89 35.63 -8.99 -16.86
CA ALA A 89 35.14 -7.60 -16.86
C ALA A 89 34.95 -7.15 -15.40
N SER A 90 35.48 -5.97 -15.07
CA SER A 90 35.26 -5.39 -13.75
C SER A 90 33.78 -5.36 -13.45
N SER A 91 33.39 -5.68 -12.22
CA SER A 91 32.01 -5.49 -11.81
C SER A 91 31.63 -4.02 -11.98
N VAL A 92 30.51 -3.79 -12.64
CA VAL A 92 29.91 -2.45 -12.80
C VAL A 92 28.60 -2.46 -12.05
N LEU A 93 28.38 -1.48 -11.20
CA LEU A 93 27.09 -1.20 -10.58
C LEU A 93 26.50 0.03 -11.25
N ASP A 94 25.53 -0.19 -12.15
CA ASP A 94 24.93 0.90 -12.94
C ASP A 94 23.88 1.64 -12.12
N SER A 95 23.07 0.91 -11.35
CA SER A 95 22.01 1.50 -10.54
C SER A 95 21.63 0.64 -9.35
N VAL A 96 21.06 1.31 -8.37
CA VAL A 96 20.39 0.71 -7.21
C VAL A 96 18.94 1.16 -7.24
N THR A 97 17.99 0.25 -7.06
CA THR A 97 16.57 0.56 -6.95
C THR A 97 16.00 0.01 -5.64
N GLY A 98 15.06 0.72 -5.07
CA GLY A 98 14.53 0.51 -3.72
C GLY A 98 14.80 1.74 -2.86
N VAL A 99 14.42 1.68 -1.60
CA VAL A 99 14.59 2.80 -0.65
C VAL A 99 15.26 2.30 0.62
N ILE A 100 16.27 3.00 1.09
CA ILE A 100 16.83 2.77 2.43
C ILE A 100 15.98 3.56 3.42
N PHE A 101 15.08 2.88 4.13
CA PHE A 101 14.31 3.52 5.20
C PHE A 101 15.11 3.55 6.49
N ASN A 102 14.92 4.62 7.29
CA ASN A 102 15.37 4.58 8.67
C ASN A 102 14.46 3.65 9.52
N SER A 103 15.03 2.95 10.48
CA SER A 103 14.34 2.13 11.48
C SER A 103 13.75 0.79 11.04
N ILE A 104 13.74 0.47 9.73
CA ILE A 104 13.30 -0.84 9.22
C ILE A 104 14.20 -1.33 8.09
N THR A 105 14.31 -2.65 7.97
CA THR A 105 14.97 -3.26 6.81
C THR A 105 14.15 -3.06 5.54
N SER A 106 14.84 -2.93 4.42
CA SER A 106 14.28 -2.92 3.07
C SER A 106 15.17 -3.76 2.16
N THR A 107 14.68 -4.08 0.97
CA THR A 107 15.43 -4.81 -0.04
C THR A 107 15.78 -3.87 -1.18
N LEU A 108 17.05 -3.85 -1.58
CA LEU A 108 17.52 -3.12 -2.75
C LEU A 108 17.76 -4.10 -3.90
N THR A 109 17.42 -3.66 -5.10
CA THR A 109 17.78 -4.36 -6.35
C THR A 109 18.96 -3.64 -6.97
N LEU A 110 20.01 -4.38 -7.24
CA LEU A 110 21.24 -3.93 -7.88
C LEU A 110 21.20 -4.31 -9.34
N ALA A 111 21.42 -3.37 -10.24
CA ALA A 111 21.58 -3.62 -11.67
C ALA A 111 22.96 -3.18 -12.12
N GLY A 112 23.57 -3.98 -12.99
CA GLY A 112 24.94 -3.74 -13.44
C GLY A 112 25.40 -4.75 -14.46
N SER A 113 26.68 -5.05 -14.45
CA SER A 113 27.29 -6.09 -15.30
C SER A 113 28.51 -6.73 -14.64
N GLY A 114 28.84 -7.93 -15.09
CA GLY A 114 29.97 -8.66 -14.58
C GLY A 114 29.82 -9.18 -13.16
N PHE A 115 28.59 -9.37 -12.67
CA PHE A 115 28.31 -9.99 -11.38
C PHE A 115 28.56 -11.50 -11.51
N LEU A 116 29.62 -11.97 -10.85
CA LEU A 116 29.96 -13.39 -10.87
C LEU A 116 28.98 -14.20 -10.01
N SER A 117 28.71 -15.43 -10.40
CA SER A 117 27.69 -16.32 -9.85
C SER A 117 27.87 -16.72 -8.38
N SER A 118 28.97 -16.32 -7.73
CA SER A 118 29.25 -16.66 -6.34
C SER A 118 29.77 -15.45 -5.55
N ASN A 119 29.20 -15.28 -4.34
CA ASN A 119 29.74 -14.39 -3.30
C ASN A 119 30.02 -12.95 -3.73
N LEU A 120 29.01 -12.29 -4.30
CA LEU A 120 29.06 -10.84 -4.49
C LEU A 120 28.99 -10.15 -3.12
N ILE A 121 30.00 -9.36 -2.78
CA ILE A 121 30.03 -8.58 -1.55
C ILE A 121 29.46 -7.19 -1.85
N VAL A 122 28.34 -6.84 -1.22
CA VAL A 122 27.75 -5.50 -1.27
C VAL A 122 28.24 -4.71 -0.06
N SER A 123 28.89 -3.59 -0.29
CA SER A 123 29.40 -2.71 0.76
C SER A 123 28.54 -1.45 0.85
N PHE A 124 28.06 -1.14 2.03
CA PHE A 124 27.31 0.06 2.38
C PHE A 124 28.18 0.98 3.24
N THR A 125 28.51 2.15 2.77
CA THR A 125 29.38 3.10 3.47
C THR A 125 28.61 4.39 3.76
N PRO A 126 28.18 4.62 5.01
CA PRO A 126 27.59 5.90 5.40
C PRO A 126 28.62 7.04 5.23
N SER A 127 28.15 8.21 4.81
CA SER A 127 29.01 9.41 4.75
C SER A 127 29.62 9.70 6.13
N GLY A 128 30.95 9.66 6.21
CA GLY A 128 31.71 9.83 7.46
C GLY A 128 31.74 8.61 8.39
N GLY A 129 31.20 7.46 7.96
CA GLY A 129 31.15 6.22 8.74
C GLY A 129 31.99 5.08 8.18
N SER A 130 31.95 3.94 8.85
CA SER A 130 32.59 2.71 8.41
C SER A 130 31.66 1.88 7.53
N ALA A 131 32.25 1.15 6.57
CA ALA A 131 31.51 0.26 5.69
C ALA A 131 30.92 -0.94 6.44
N THR A 132 29.70 -1.32 6.06
CA THR A 132 29.05 -2.57 6.46
C THR A 132 28.88 -3.43 5.22
N THR A 133 29.26 -4.69 5.26
CA THR A 133 29.22 -5.58 4.09
C THR A 133 28.18 -6.68 4.25
N VAL A 134 27.56 -7.05 3.13
CA VAL A 134 26.62 -8.19 3.03
C VAL A 134 27.05 -9.02 1.82
N THR A 135 27.16 -10.33 2.00
CA THR A 135 27.42 -11.26 0.90
C THR A 135 26.11 -11.77 0.33
N VAL A 136 25.95 -11.67 -0.99
CA VAL A 136 24.75 -12.12 -1.71
C VAL A 136 25.14 -13.00 -2.91
N THR A 137 24.20 -13.84 -3.36
CA THR A 137 24.34 -14.57 -4.62
C THR A 137 23.57 -13.80 -5.70
N PRO A 138 24.24 -13.32 -6.77
CA PRO A 138 23.55 -12.67 -7.88
C PRO A 138 22.51 -13.58 -8.52
N SER A 139 21.39 -13.01 -8.96
CA SER A 139 20.37 -13.74 -9.74
C SER A 139 20.79 -13.93 -11.21
N SER A 140 21.69 -13.08 -11.70
CA SER A 140 22.32 -13.12 -13.02
C SER A 140 23.65 -12.34 -12.99
N ASP A 141 24.37 -12.32 -14.10
CA ASP A 141 25.56 -11.46 -14.29
C ASP A 141 25.25 -9.96 -14.32
N THR A 142 23.98 -9.59 -14.31
CA THR A 142 23.49 -8.19 -14.38
C THR A 142 22.61 -7.78 -13.21
N ALA A 143 22.21 -8.70 -12.33
CA ALA A 143 21.26 -8.40 -11.26
C ALA A 143 21.55 -9.14 -9.95
N ALA A 144 21.35 -8.44 -8.85
CA ALA A 144 21.37 -9.00 -7.49
C ALA A 144 20.36 -8.26 -6.61
N THR A 145 19.97 -8.91 -5.51
CA THR A 145 19.17 -8.27 -4.46
C THR A 145 19.91 -8.35 -3.14
N VAL A 146 19.76 -7.32 -2.31
CA VAL A 146 20.40 -7.26 -0.99
C VAL A 146 19.44 -6.66 0.04
N ALA A 147 19.34 -7.27 1.22
CA ALA A 147 18.67 -6.68 2.36
C ALA A 147 19.57 -5.60 2.99
N VAL A 148 18.99 -4.44 3.28
CA VAL A 148 19.70 -3.35 3.97
C VAL A 148 20.00 -3.78 5.41
N PRO A 149 21.27 -3.79 5.86
CA PRO A 149 21.62 -4.23 7.20
C PRO A 149 21.23 -3.20 8.27
N SER A 150 21.07 -3.64 9.52
CA SER A 150 20.61 -2.81 10.64
C SER A 150 21.52 -1.61 10.94
N ALA A 151 22.82 -1.76 10.75
CA ALA A 151 23.77 -0.66 10.92
C ALA A 151 23.53 0.50 9.90
N ILE A 152 22.86 0.20 8.78
CA ILE A 152 22.56 1.18 7.72
C ILE A 152 21.16 1.77 7.92
N PHE A 153 20.12 0.94 8.15
CA PHE A 153 18.78 1.48 8.44
C PHE A 153 18.68 2.09 9.85
N GLY A 154 19.69 1.92 10.70
CA GLY A 154 19.85 2.66 11.96
C GLY A 154 20.39 4.09 11.80
N GLN A 155 20.80 4.50 10.59
CA GLN A 155 21.32 5.85 10.33
C GLN A 155 20.19 6.89 10.36
N SER A 156 20.59 8.15 10.58
CA SER A 156 19.66 9.28 10.53
C SER A 156 19.18 9.55 9.11
N VAL A 157 17.93 10.04 9.00
CA VAL A 157 17.38 10.50 7.72
C VAL A 157 18.29 11.57 7.10
N GLY A 158 18.53 11.47 5.80
CA GLY A 158 19.39 12.36 5.03
C GLY A 158 20.85 11.92 4.94
N VAL A 159 21.27 10.88 5.67
CA VAL A 159 22.64 10.33 5.53
C VAL A 159 22.76 9.66 4.16
N VAL A 160 23.81 10.02 3.42
CA VAL A 160 24.15 9.41 2.13
C VAL A 160 24.91 8.11 2.38
N ILE A 161 24.50 7.05 1.71
CA ILE A 161 25.12 5.73 1.76
C ILE A 161 25.74 5.44 0.40
N GLY A 162 27.06 5.36 0.35
CA GLY A 162 27.79 4.86 -0.82
C GLY A 162 27.67 3.34 -0.91
N ILE A 163 27.21 2.82 -2.05
CA ILE A 163 27.04 1.40 -2.30
C ILE A 163 28.03 0.98 -3.38
N THR A 164 28.80 -0.07 -3.12
CA THR A 164 29.69 -0.73 -4.08
C THR A 164 29.47 -2.23 -4.05
N VAL A 165 29.82 -2.89 -5.13
CA VAL A 165 29.87 -4.35 -5.20
C VAL A 165 31.29 -4.81 -5.46
N THR A 166 31.70 -5.91 -4.81
CA THR A 166 33.00 -6.55 -4.99
C THR A 166 32.75 -7.99 -5.37
N ASN A 167 33.30 -8.40 -6.51
CA ASN A 167 33.25 -9.79 -6.98
C ASN A 167 34.26 -10.68 -6.24
N SER A 168 34.11 -11.98 -6.39
CA SER A 168 35.01 -13.00 -5.83
C SER A 168 36.45 -12.92 -6.39
N ASP A 169 36.67 -12.26 -7.54
CA ASP A 169 37.99 -12.00 -8.11
C ASP A 169 38.66 -10.72 -7.53
N GLY A 170 37.95 -10.01 -6.64
CA GLY A 170 38.42 -8.76 -6.01
C GLY A 170 38.15 -7.50 -6.83
N SER A 171 37.47 -7.58 -7.98
CA SER A 171 37.08 -6.39 -8.74
C SER A 171 35.98 -5.62 -8.00
N VAL A 172 36.09 -4.29 -7.92
CA VAL A 172 35.16 -3.41 -7.20
C VAL A 172 34.52 -2.45 -8.18
N SER A 173 33.22 -2.22 -8.05
CA SER A 173 32.48 -1.25 -8.86
C SER A 173 32.73 0.19 -8.45
N GLU A 174 32.33 1.14 -9.29
CA GLU A 174 32.12 2.53 -8.89
C GLU A 174 31.02 2.62 -7.80
N VAL A 175 31.00 3.76 -7.11
CA VAL A 175 30.05 4.02 -6.01
C VAL A 175 28.72 4.54 -6.57
N VAL A 176 27.63 3.91 -6.21
CA VAL A 176 26.27 4.45 -6.36
C VAL A 176 25.80 4.97 -5.02
N ASN A 177 25.29 6.20 -4.98
CA ASN A 177 24.86 6.83 -3.74
C ASN A 177 23.33 6.76 -3.57
N GLU A 178 22.91 6.32 -2.38
CA GLU A 178 21.53 6.33 -1.93
C GLU A 178 21.40 7.15 -0.63
N THR A 179 20.20 7.64 -0.33
CA THR A 179 19.97 8.46 0.86
C THR A 179 18.99 7.77 1.80
N VAL A 180 19.33 7.74 3.09
CA VAL A 180 18.40 7.24 4.11
C VAL A 180 17.16 8.12 4.18
N THR A 181 16.00 7.51 3.99
CA THR A 181 14.70 8.17 3.84
C THR A 181 13.81 7.88 5.04
N ALA A 182 13.02 8.88 5.45
CA ALA A 182 12.01 8.68 6.49
C ALA A 182 10.91 7.71 6.02
N LEU A 183 10.30 7.04 6.99
CA LEU A 183 9.06 6.30 6.73
C LEU A 183 7.90 7.26 6.48
N PRO A 184 6.88 6.86 5.68
CA PRO A 184 5.64 7.61 5.59
C PRO A 184 5.04 7.84 6.97
N SER A 185 4.49 9.04 7.21
CA SER A 185 4.07 9.48 8.54
C SER A 185 2.70 10.16 8.53
N GLY A 186 2.07 10.20 9.70
CA GLY A 186 0.77 10.81 9.94
C GLY A 186 -0.22 9.87 10.60
N GLY A 187 -1.15 10.40 11.36
CA GLY A 187 -2.12 9.62 12.13
C GLY A 187 -1.49 8.71 13.20
N THR A 188 -2.29 7.79 13.72
CA THR A 188 -1.80 6.71 14.59
C THR A 188 -1.28 5.56 13.72
N VAL A 189 -0.07 5.08 13.97
CA VAL A 189 0.59 4.08 13.15
C VAL A 189 0.60 2.72 13.86
N ILE A 190 0.17 1.68 13.14
CA ILE A 190 0.29 0.28 13.53
C ILE A 190 1.24 -0.38 12.52
N THR A 191 2.21 -1.16 12.99
CA THR A 191 3.13 -1.92 12.14
C THR A 191 3.07 -3.39 12.53
N VAL A 192 2.80 -4.26 11.56
CA VAL A 192 2.78 -5.72 11.72
C VAL A 192 3.62 -6.33 10.60
N GLY A 193 4.82 -6.78 10.93
CA GLY A 193 5.77 -7.21 9.91
C GLY A 193 6.13 -6.07 8.95
N SER A 194 5.93 -6.30 7.66
CA SER A 194 6.12 -5.29 6.60
C SER A 194 4.88 -4.43 6.34
N GLU A 195 3.74 -4.74 6.96
CA GLU A 195 2.50 -3.98 6.77
C GLU A 195 2.44 -2.79 7.72
N ARG A 196 2.08 -1.63 7.20
CA ARG A 196 1.82 -0.41 7.97
C ARG A 196 0.41 0.08 7.74
N THR A 197 -0.23 0.42 8.85
CA THR A 197 -1.58 1.01 8.86
C THR A 197 -1.52 2.37 9.56
N HIS A 198 -2.13 3.38 8.94
CA HIS A 198 -2.31 4.71 9.51
C HIS A 198 -3.78 4.97 9.75
N ILE A 199 -4.13 5.40 10.97
CA ILE A 199 -5.50 5.70 11.39
C ILE A 199 -5.60 7.19 11.68
N PHE A 200 -6.52 7.88 10.99
CA PHE A 200 -6.82 9.29 11.16
C PHE A 200 -8.21 9.44 11.77
N LYS A 201 -8.26 9.83 13.04
CA LYS A 201 -9.51 10.11 13.80
C LYS A 201 -9.89 11.58 13.79
N GLN A 202 -9.01 12.42 13.28
CA GLN A 202 -9.19 13.85 13.07
C GLN A 202 -8.41 14.28 11.83
N THR A 203 -8.74 15.45 11.30
CA THR A 203 -8.04 16.01 10.14
C THR A 203 -6.55 16.20 10.45
N ALA A 204 -5.70 15.64 9.60
CA ALA A 204 -4.25 15.67 9.71
C ALA A 204 -3.61 15.44 8.33
N ASN A 205 -2.31 15.57 8.24
CA ASN A 205 -1.55 15.26 7.03
C ASN A 205 -1.00 13.83 7.07
N PHE A 206 -1.02 13.18 5.91
CA PHE A 206 -0.22 12.00 5.62
C PHE A 206 0.91 12.39 4.68
N VAL A 207 2.16 12.14 5.07
CA VAL A 207 3.33 12.52 4.31
C VAL A 207 3.98 11.28 3.72
N VAL A 208 4.08 11.22 2.40
CA VAL A 208 4.89 10.26 1.65
C VAL A 208 6.19 10.98 1.29
N PRO A 209 7.36 10.53 1.81
CA PRO A 209 8.63 11.22 1.58
C PRO A 209 9.08 11.18 0.12
N THR A 210 9.99 12.10 -0.23
CA THR A 210 10.65 12.11 -1.55
C THR A 210 11.35 10.77 -1.81
N GLY A 211 11.25 10.28 -3.05
CA GLY A 211 11.78 8.99 -3.46
C GLY A 211 10.89 7.78 -3.11
N VAL A 212 9.83 7.96 -2.32
CA VAL A 212 8.90 6.89 -1.94
C VAL A 212 7.66 6.92 -2.81
N THR A 213 7.25 5.76 -3.29
CA THR A 213 5.95 5.52 -3.92
C THR A 213 5.28 4.34 -3.24
N LEU A 214 4.10 4.57 -2.69
CA LEU A 214 3.28 3.51 -2.10
C LEU A 214 2.32 3.00 -3.16
N SER A 215 2.49 1.75 -3.56
CA SER A 215 1.60 1.07 -4.48
C SER A 215 0.62 0.17 -3.73
N ASN A 216 -0.54 -0.08 -4.33
CA ASN A 216 -1.54 -0.99 -3.77
C ASN A 216 -2.00 -0.62 -2.34
N VAL A 217 -2.15 0.68 -2.06
CA VAL A 217 -2.62 1.17 -0.76
C VAL A 217 -4.10 0.84 -0.59
N ASP A 218 -4.41 0.00 0.38
CA ASP A 218 -5.78 -0.24 0.83
C ASP A 218 -6.27 0.93 1.68
N TYR A 219 -7.57 1.20 1.62
CA TYR A 219 -8.19 2.22 2.44
C TYR A 219 -9.63 1.91 2.84
N VAL A 220 -10.03 2.51 3.94
CA VAL A 220 -11.41 2.73 4.36
C VAL A 220 -11.56 4.20 4.70
N ALA A 221 -12.48 4.88 4.02
CA ALA A 221 -12.82 6.27 4.29
C ALA A 221 -14.28 6.36 4.72
N VAL A 222 -14.52 6.88 5.91
CA VAL A 222 -15.85 7.05 6.52
C VAL A 222 -16.05 8.52 6.86
N ALA A 223 -17.14 9.10 6.43
CA ALA A 223 -17.51 10.49 6.74
C ALA A 223 -18.22 10.57 8.10
N GLY A 224 -18.41 11.80 8.60
CA GLY A 224 -19.22 12.03 9.80
C GLY A 224 -20.69 11.68 9.61
N GLY A 225 -21.32 11.07 10.60
CA GLY A 225 -22.75 10.76 10.62
C GLY A 225 -23.62 12.02 10.84
N GLY A 226 -24.87 12.00 10.39
CA GLY A 226 -25.85 13.04 10.68
C GLY A 226 -26.41 12.94 12.10
N ALA A 227 -26.86 14.04 12.68
CA ALA A 227 -27.57 14.05 13.96
C ALA A 227 -29.02 13.58 13.81
N GLY A 228 -29.58 13.04 14.86
CA GLY A 228 -31.02 12.77 14.93
C GLY A 228 -31.87 14.03 14.93
N GLY A 229 -33.15 13.91 14.51
CA GLY A 229 -34.13 14.98 14.59
C GLY A 229 -34.54 15.26 16.03
N SER A 230 -34.82 16.50 16.30
CA SER A 230 -35.26 17.01 17.61
C SER A 230 -36.77 16.98 17.83
N TYR A 231 -37.18 17.44 18.98
CA TYR A 231 -38.58 17.54 19.43
C TYR A 231 -39.14 16.14 19.73
N PHE A 232 -40.45 15.92 19.52
CA PHE A 232 -41.00 14.57 19.68
C PHE A 232 -41.08 13.86 18.34
N ARG A 233 -40.71 12.58 18.32
CA ARG A 233 -40.76 11.66 17.14
C ARG A 233 -39.77 12.03 16.05
N GLY A 234 -38.61 12.58 16.43
CA GLY A 234 -37.56 12.93 15.49
C GLY A 234 -37.07 11.70 14.71
N GLY A 235 -36.74 11.87 13.44
CA GLY A 235 -36.09 10.83 12.64
C GLY A 235 -34.66 10.54 13.12
N GLY A 236 -34.19 9.33 12.92
CA GLY A 236 -32.78 8.97 13.18
C GLY A 236 -31.83 9.68 12.19
N GLY A 237 -30.64 10.04 12.61
CA GLY A 237 -29.60 10.55 11.73
C GLY A 237 -29.03 9.46 10.81
N GLY A 238 -28.77 9.79 9.54
CA GLY A 238 -28.12 8.88 8.60
C GLY A 238 -26.62 8.73 8.91
N ALA A 239 -26.07 7.57 8.64
CA ALA A 239 -24.63 7.35 8.75
C ALA A 239 -23.83 8.16 7.73
N GLY A 240 -22.58 8.42 8.03
CA GLY A 240 -21.62 8.94 7.06
C GLY A 240 -21.44 7.97 5.89
N GLY A 241 -21.19 8.50 4.69
CA GLY A 241 -20.83 7.69 3.54
C GLY A 241 -19.54 6.92 3.79
N ILE A 242 -19.39 5.78 3.14
CA ILE A 242 -18.20 4.93 3.22
C ILE A 242 -17.75 4.47 1.85
N LYS A 243 -16.44 4.44 1.63
CA LYS A 243 -15.78 3.80 0.49
C LYS A 243 -14.61 2.98 0.98
N THR A 244 -14.38 1.83 0.35
CA THR A 244 -13.29 0.93 0.68
C THR A 244 -12.68 0.28 -0.55
N SER A 245 -11.36 0.08 -0.54
CA SER A 245 -10.65 -0.73 -1.53
C SER A 245 -10.40 -2.16 -1.06
N VAL A 246 -10.77 -2.50 0.17
CA VAL A 246 -10.52 -3.83 0.74
C VAL A 246 -11.40 -4.85 0.03
N THR A 247 -10.76 -5.79 -0.66
CA THR A 247 -11.45 -6.84 -1.43
C THR A 247 -12.08 -7.90 -0.53
N GLY A 248 -13.19 -8.50 -1.01
CA GLY A 248 -13.91 -9.55 -0.26
C GLY A 248 -14.68 -9.06 0.95
N GLN A 249 -14.83 -7.74 1.12
CA GLN A 249 -15.62 -7.13 2.19
C GLN A 249 -16.93 -6.59 1.64
N PRO A 250 -18.00 -6.51 2.48
CA PRO A 250 -19.23 -5.86 2.09
C PRO A 250 -18.99 -4.41 1.65
N THR A 251 -19.77 -3.98 0.66
CA THR A 251 -19.81 -2.58 0.20
C THR A 251 -21.14 -1.95 0.52
N ALA A 252 -21.29 -0.63 0.37
CA ALA A 252 -22.56 0.03 0.63
C ALA A 252 -23.71 -0.60 -0.17
N ALA A 253 -24.85 -0.85 0.48
CA ALA A 253 -25.95 -1.58 -0.13
C ALA A 253 -26.60 -0.85 -1.33
N ASN A 254 -26.52 0.48 -1.38
CA ASN A 254 -27.06 1.29 -2.47
C ASN A 254 -26.06 1.40 -3.64
N GLY A 255 -25.82 0.29 -4.32
CA GLY A 255 -24.93 0.27 -5.51
C GLY A 255 -23.44 0.47 -5.20
N GLY A 256 -23.01 0.15 -3.99
CA GLY A 256 -21.58 0.20 -3.63
C GLY A 256 -20.77 -0.85 -4.38
N SER A 257 -19.51 -0.54 -4.62
CA SER A 257 -18.50 -1.45 -5.17
C SER A 257 -17.16 -1.27 -4.45
N THR A 258 -16.38 -2.34 -4.42
CA THR A 258 -14.98 -2.24 -3.98
C THR A 258 -14.24 -1.29 -4.90
N GLN A 259 -13.60 -0.29 -4.33
CA GLN A 259 -12.86 0.71 -5.08
C GLN A 259 -11.45 0.19 -5.44
N SER A 260 -10.80 0.84 -6.40
CA SER A 260 -9.39 0.55 -6.70
C SER A 260 -8.50 0.96 -5.54
N LYS A 261 -7.44 0.17 -5.29
CA LYS A 261 -6.36 0.56 -4.39
C LYS A 261 -5.67 1.82 -4.90
N LEU A 262 -5.11 2.61 -3.98
CA LEU A 262 -4.45 3.85 -4.34
C LEU A 262 -2.96 3.61 -4.65
N THR A 263 -2.43 4.47 -5.52
CA THR A 263 -1.00 4.72 -5.63
C THR A 263 -0.74 6.12 -5.09
N MET A 264 0.16 6.22 -4.10
CA MET A 264 0.48 7.48 -3.42
C MET A 264 1.96 7.78 -3.61
N THR A 265 2.26 8.76 -4.45
CA THR A 265 3.64 9.22 -4.71
C THR A 265 4.09 10.21 -3.64
N ALA A 266 5.37 10.59 -3.67
CA ALA A 266 5.96 11.57 -2.76
C ALA A 266 5.14 12.89 -2.74
N ALA A 267 4.42 13.12 -1.65
CA ALA A 267 3.57 14.30 -1.44
C ALA A 267 3.05 14.36 0.00
N THR A 268 2.46 15.49 0.36
CA THR A 268 1.63 15.62 1.55
C THR A 268 0.16 15.53 1.15
N TYR A 269 -0.54 14.54 1.68
CA TYR A 269 -1.97 14.32 1.46
C TYR A 269 -2.76 14.78 2.66
N ALA A 270 -3.69 15.74 2.47
CA ALA A 270 -4.61 16.14 3.53
C ALA A 270 -5.62 15.01 3.78
N MET A 271 -5.61 14.44 4.98
CA MET A 271 -6.61 13.49 5.46
C MET A 271 -7.69 14.29 6.20
N THR A 272 -8.76 14.64 5.50
CA THR A 272 -9.88 15.37 6.11
C THR A 272 -10.85 14.37 6.71
N VAL A 273 -11.04 14.44 8.02
CA VAL A 273 -12.00 13.59 8.74
C VAL A 273 -13.24 14.42 9.08
N GLY A 274 -14.39 14.00 8.54
CA GLY A 274 -15.65 14.67 8.75
C GLY A 274 -16.14 14.55 10.19
N VAL A 275 -16.48 15.67 10.81
CA VAL A 275 -17.15 15.66 12.11
C VAL A 275 -18.61 15.27 11.96
N GLY A 276 -19.20 14.69 13.00
CA GLY A 276 -20.60 14.39 13.04
C GLY A 276 -21.48 15.65 13.05
N GLY A 277 -22.71 15.50 12.58
CA GLY A 277 -23.71 16.56 12.66
C GLY A 277 -24.07 16.91 14.10
N THR A 278 -24.35 18.17 14.38
CA THR A 278 -24.76 18.63 15.71
C THR A 278 -26.25 18.36 15.95
N GLY A 279 -26.59 17.81 17.11
CA GLY A 279 -27.96 17.82 17.60
C GLY A 279 -28.44 19.25 17.89
N ALA A 280 -29.63 19.58 17.51
CA ALA A 280 -30.22 20.89 17.75
C ALA A 280 -31.60 20.73 18.38
N ASN A 281 -32.03 21.72 19.15
CA ASN A 281 -33.38 21.83 19.68
C ASN A 281 -34.28 22.52 18.66
N ASN A 282 -35.49 21.99 18.43
CA ASN A 282 -36.49 22.54 17.51
C ASN A 282 -36.08 22.66 16.04
N TYR A 283 -35.19 21.80 15.57
CA TYR A 283 -34.71 21.82 14.19
C TYR A 283 -34.39 20.39 13.69
N TYR A 284 -34.15 20.29 12.40
CA TYR A 284 -33.55 19.10 11.81
C TYR A 284 -32.25 18.77 12.51
N GLY A 285 -31.92 17.52 12.56
CA GLY A 285 -30.57 17.09 12.84
C GLY A 285 -29.58 17.73 11.86
N GLY A 286 -28.44 18.19 12.36
CA GLY A 286 -27.34 18.66 11.50
C GLY A 286 -26.82 17.52 10.63
N SER A 287 -26.51 17.78 9.37
CA SER A 287 -25.79 16.81 8.53
C SER A 287 -24.33 16.70 8.97
N GLY A 288 -23.75 15.50 8.86
CA GLY A 288 -22.32 15.29 9.05
C GLY A 288 -21.49 15.93 7.95
N LEU A 289 -20.20 16.07 8.19
CA LEU A 289 -19.25 16.58 7.19
C LEU A 289 -18.58 15.46 6.41
N ALA A 290 -18.14 15.79 5.20
CA ALA A 290 -17.44 14.87 4.33
C ALA A 290 -16.05 14.50 4.87
N SER A 291 -15.55 13.31 4.51
CA SER A 291 -14.15 12.91 4.67
C SER A 291 -13.48 12.79 3.32
N SER A 292 -12.15 13.03 3.27
CA SER A 292 -11.38 12.88 2.03
C SER A 292 -9.94 12.49 2.25
N ILE A 293 -9.38 11.72 1.29
CA ILE A 293 -7.96 11.41 1.16
C ILE A 293 -7.41 12.32 0.05
N GLY A 294 -6.94 13.52 0.41
CA GLY A 294 -6.56 14.53 -0.56
C GLY A 294 -7.66 14.75 -1.61
N SER A 295 -7.26 14.71 -2.89
CA SER A 295 -8.18 14.72 -4.04
C SER A 295 -8.53 13.31 -4.55
N LEU A 296 -7.96 12.25 -3.95
CA LEU A 296 -8.08 10.87 -4.47
C LEU A 296 -9.43 10.23 -4.11
N VAL A 297 -9.93 10.49 -2.90
CA VAL A 297 -11.18 9.89 -2.41
C VAL A 297 -11.97 10.94 -1.66
N THR A 298 -13.28 11.00 -1.91
CA THR A 298 -14.22 11.80 -1.11
C THR A 298 -15.45 10.96 -0.80
N VAL A 299 -15.94 11.07 0.45
CA VAL A 299 -17.16 10.45 0.93
C VAL A 299 -18.05 11.49 1.61
N ALA A 300 -19.34 11.45 1.33
CA ALA A 300 -20.30 12.45 1.78
C ALA A 300 -20.70 12.22 3.25
N GLY A 301 -20.90 13.31 3.99
CA GLY A 301 -21.45 13.24 5.36
C GLY A 301 -22.86 12.69 5.39
N GLY A 302 -23.26 12.12 6.52
CA GLY A 302 -24.61 11.59 6.76
C GLY A 302 -25.69 12.67 6.80
N GLY A 303 -26.88 12.35 6.34
CA GLY A 303 -28.05 13.23 6.39
C GLY A 303 -28.63 13.37 7.80
N GLY A 304 -29.01 14.58 8.20
CA GLY A 304 -29.70 14.79 9.48
C GLY A 304 -31.12 14.23 9.49
N GLY A 305 -31.59 13.76 10.65
CA GLY A 305 -32.95 13.29 10.87
C GLY A 305 -33.99 14.39 10.75
N GLY A 306 -35.20 14.02 10.30
CA GLY A 306 -36.34 14.91 10.12
C GLY A 306 -36.86 15.45 11.46
N TYR A 307 -37.54 16.57 11.38
CA TYR A 307 -38.09 17.34 12.52
C TYR A 307 -39.62 17.45 12.41
N TYR A 308 -40.32 17.38 13.53
CA TYR A 308 -41.79 17.27 13.59
C TYR A 308 -42.59 18.44 12.97
N THR A 309 -42.12 19.69 12.95
CA THR A 309 -42.85 20.82 12.39
C THR A 309 -42.28 21.28 11.04
N GLY A 310 -43.15 21.54 10.09
CA GLY A 310 -42.75 22.04 8.76
C GLY A 310 -42.44 20.93 7.77
N ASN A 311 -41.21 20.82 7.32
CA ASN A 311 -40.76 19.74 6.45
C ASN A 311 -40.19 18.59 7.29
N ASN A 312 -40.96 17.55 7.48
CA ASN A 312 -40.60 16.38 8.31
C ASN A 312 -39.74 15.34 7.64
N ALA A 313 -39.33 15.54 6.40
CA ALA A 313 -38.47 14.65 5.65
C ALA A 313 -37.05 14.57 6.24
N GLY A 314 -36.43 13.40 6.17
CA GLY A 314 -35.02 13.24 6.44
C GLY A 314 -34.16 13.94 5.39
N ARG A 315 -32.94 14.40 5.77
CA ARG A 315 -31.98 15.00 4.81
C ARG A 315 -31.21 13.94 4.06
N ALA A 316 -30.94 14.22 2.80
CA ALA A 316 -30.04 13.39 2.01
C ALA A 316 -28.60 13.52 2.54
N GLY A 317 -27.79 12.46 2.33
CA GLY A 317 -26.40 12.42 2.74
C GLY A 317 -25.67 11.21 2.21
N GLY A 318 -24.51 10.87 2.77
CA GLY A 318 -23.82 9.61 2.54
C GLY A 318 -24.78 8.45 2.72
N SER A 319 -25.37 8.34 3.92
CA SER A 319 -26.67 7.69 4.15
C SER A 319 -27.70 8.76 4.53
N GLY A 320 -28.93 8.56 4.13
CA GLY A 320 -30.04 9.50 4.39
C GLY A 320 -30.53 9.47 5.83
N GLY A 321 -30.91 10.61 6.40
CA GLY A 321 -31.62 10.66 7.68
C GLY A 321 -33.04 10.11 7.58
N GLY A 322 -33.57 9.54 8.65
CA GLY A 322 -34.97 9.15 8.77
C GLY A 322 -35.89 10.38 8.84
N SER A 323 -37.13 10.26 8.42
CA SER A 323 -38.12 11.33 8.61
C SER A 323 -38.70 11.35 10.01
N ALA A 324 -39.30 12.46 10.42
CA ALA A 324 -40.08 12.52 11.64
C ALA A 324 -41.50 11.94 11.44
N GLY A 325 -42.11 11.42 12.51
CA GLY A 325 -43.53 11.04 12.53
C GLY A 325 -44.44 12.26 12.53
N PHE A 326 -45.70 12.17 11.99
CA PHE A 326 -46.60 13.31 11.88
C PHE A 326 -48.06 12.97 12.23
N HIS A 327 -48.78 13.97 12.81
CA HIS A 327 -50.13 13.74 13.38
C HIS A 327 -51.19 13.54 12.32
N SER A 328 -51.41 14.44 11.38
CA SER A 328 -52.61 14.37 10.50
C SER A 328 -52.42 15.00 9.12
N SER A 329 -51.64 16.06 8.98
CA SER A 329 -51.42 16.76 7.71
C SER A 329 -50.25 17.73 7.87
N PRO A 330 -49.28 17.76 6.96
CA PRO A 330 -49.13 16.99 5.71
C PRO A 330 -48.86 15.51 5.98
N PRO A 331 -48.82 14.65 4.92
CA PRO A 331 -48.46 13.25 5.08
C PRO A 331 -47.08 13.10 5.73
N ALA A 332 -46.82 11.93 6.36
CA ALA A 332 -45.49 11.64 6.92
C ALA A 332 -44.42 11.88 5.87
N GLY A 333 -43.30 12.43 6.29
CA GLY A 333 -42.17 12.72 5.38
C GLY A 333 -41.48 11.46 4.91
N ALA A 334 -40.86 11.56 3.77
CA ALA A 334 -39.99 10.50 3.29
C ALA A 334 -38.62 10.52 4.00
N GLY A 335 -38.02 9.37 4.17
CA GLY A 335 -36.61 9.27 4.55
C GLY A 335 -35.72 9.96 3.52
N GLY A 336 -34.61 10.53 3.96
CA GLY A 336 -33.61 11.15 3.11
C GLY A 336 -32.95 10.13 2.17
N ALA A 337 -32.59 10.58 0.99
CA ALA A 337 -31.86 9.73 0.04
C ALA A 337 -30.40 9.51 0.49
N GLY A 338 -29.93 8.26 0.38
CA GLY A 338 -28.53 7.93 0.49
C GLY A 338 -27.77 8.18 -0.84
N THR A 339 -26.52 8.59 -0.76
CA THR A 339 -25.67 8.71 -1.94
C THR A 339 -25.34 7.33 -2.49
N SER A 340 -25.63 7.14 -3.78
CA SER A 340 -25.31 5.87 -4.45
C SER A 340 -23.84 5.52 -4.29
N GLY A 341 -23.57 4.26 -3.98
CA GLY A 341 -22.23 3.72 -3.74
C GLY A 341 -21.60 4.09 -2.40
N GLN A 342 -22.30 4.82 -1.52
CA GLN A 342 -21.76 5.27 -0.23
C GLN A 342 -22.64 4.95 0.97
N GLY A 343 -23.96 4.81 0.80
CA GLY A 343 -24.87 4.51 1.90
C GLY A 343 -26.31 4.43 1.45
N SER A 344 -27.22 4.06 2.34
CA SER A 344 -28.62 3.75 2.06
C SER A 344 -29.57 4.86 2.48
N ASN A 345 -30.80 4.78 2.02
CA ASN A 345 -31.86 5.74 2.37
C ASN A 345 -32.24 5.64 3.85
N GLY A 346 -32.70 6.74 4.41
CA GLY A 346 -33.42 6.72 5.69
C GLY A 346 -34.80 6.10 5.57
N GLY A 347 -35.39 5.70 6.70
CA GLY A 347 -36.75 5.20 6.81
C GLY A 347 -37.80 6.33 6.79
N ASP A 348 -38.97 6.02 6.25
CA ASP A 348 -40.11 6.92 6.29
C ASP A 348 -40.71 7.01 7.71
N GLY A 349 -41.24 8.17 8.08
CA GLY A 349 -42.05 8.30 9.30
C GLY A 349 -43.45 7.71 9.14
N SER A 350 -44.11 7.40 10.27
CA SER A 350 -45.50 7.03 10.25
C SER A 350 -46.43 8.21 10.55
N GLN A 351 -47.68 8.10 10.05
CA GLN A 351 -48.74 9.05 10.29
C GLN A 351 -49.85 8.38 11.12
N GLY A 352 -50.42 9.12 12.05
CA GLY A 352 -51.58 8.61 12.80
C GLY A 352 -51.88 9.47 14.05
N ALA A 353 -53.14 9.50 14.50
CA ALA A 353 -53.57 10.39 15.60
C ALA A 353 -52.93 10.05 16.97
N SER A 354 -52.48 8.77 17.16
CA SER A 354 -51.96 8.31 18.44
C SER A 354 -50.75 7.34 18.27
N THR A 355 -50.20 7.23 17.05
CA THR A 355 -49.25 6.18 16.72
C THR A 355 -48.12 6.67 15.79
N GLN A 356 -47.76 7.93 15.96
CA GLN A 356 -46.80 8.56 15.07
C GLN A 356 -45.38 8.23 15.52
N CYS A 357 -44.52 7.87 14.58
CA CYS A 357 -43.14 7.53 14.87
C CYS A 357 -42.22 7.98 13.78
N GLY A 358 -41.02 8.35 14.14
CA GLY A 358 -39.98 8.63 13.19
C GLY A 358 -39.44 7.38 12.51
N GLY A 359 -38.91 7.54 11.31
CA GLY A 359 -38.11 6.52 10.60
C GLY A 359 -36.65 6.54 11.07
N GLY A 360 -36.01 5.38 11.08
CA GLY A 360 -34.59 5.26 11.40
C GLY A 360 -33.72 5.87 10.31
N GLY A 361 -32.51 6.32 10.67
CA GLY A 361 -31.48 6.75 9.72
C GLY A 361 -30.94 5.58 8.90
N GLY A 362 -30.57 5.83 7.64
CA GLY A 362 -29.90 4.86 6.80
C GLY A 362 -28.51 4.51 7.32
N GLY A 363 -28.11 3.27 7.23
CA GLY A 363 -26.73 2.80 7.40
C GLY A 363 -26.07 2.54 6.06
N ALA A 364 -24.78 2.23 6.05
CA ALA A 364 -24.10 1.88 4.82
C ALA A 364 -24.58 0.53 4.26
N GLY A 365 -24.85 -0.42 5.13
CA GLY A 365 -25.23 -1.80 4.76
C GLY A 365 -26.74 -2.02 4.56
N ALA A 366 -27.59 -1.15 5.09
CA ALA A 366 -29.05 -1.26 4.96
C ALA A 366 -29.75 0.09 5.13
N ALA A 367 -30.92 0.22 4.52
CA ALA A 367 -31.79 1.35 4.74
C ALA A 367 -32.28 1.38 6.19
N GLY A 368 -32.64 2.59 6.67
CA GLY A 368 -33.34 2.76 7.92
C GLY A 368 -34.73 2.17 7.86
N VAL A 369 -35.22 1.63 8.97
CA VAL A 369 -36.55 1.05 9.10
C VAL A 369 -37.56 2.18 9.19
N ALA A 370 -38.70 2.01 8.50
CA ALA A 370 -39.80 2.96 8.59
C ALA A 370 -40.45 2.90 9.98
N GLY A 371 -40.94 4.04 10.47
CA GLY A 371 -41.78 4.07 11.66
C GLY A 371 -43.06 3.29 11.46
N SER A 372 -43.51 2.54 12.48
CA SER A 372 -44.70 1.76 12.44
C SER A 372 -45.94 2.54 12.87
N GLY A 373 -47.10 2.25 12.26
CA GLY A 373 -48.38 2.79 12.71
C GLY A 373 -48.81 2.31 14.10
N SER A 374 -48.05 1.45 14.78
CA SER A 374 -48.31 0.93 16.12
C SER A 374 -47.58 1.66 17.24
N GLY A 375 -46.90 2.78 16.94
CA GLY A 375 -46.25 3.59 17.96
C GLY A 375 -44.76 3.28 18.17
N THR A 376 -44.16 2.40 17.36
CA THR A 376 -42.70 2.07 17.43
C THR A 376 -41.92 2.83 16.35
N GLY A 377 -40.92 3.56 16.74
CA GLY A 377 -39.99 4.21 15.79
C GLY A 377 -39.16 3.19 15.03
N GLY A 378 -38.63 3.63 13.89
CA GLY A 378 -37.81 2.78 13.04
C GLY A 378 -36.38 2.62 13.61
N ASP A 379 -35.85 1.41 13.52
CA ASP A 379 -34.46 1.14 13.85
C ASP A 379 -33.49 1.75 12.78
N GLY A 380 -32.30 2.08 13.22
CA GLY A 380 -31.24 2.50 12.32
C GLY A 380 -30.71 1.37 11.42
N GLY A 381 -30.45 1.70 10.17
CA GLY A 381 -29.85 0.74 9.21
C GLY A 381 -28.45 0.31 9.67
N VAL A 382 -28.15 -0.98 9.49
CA VAL A 382 -26.81 -1.49 9.84
C VAL A 382 -25.74 -0.92 8.92
N GLY A 383 -24.52 -0.79 9.46
CA GLY A 383 -23.33 -0.44 8.71
C GLY A 383 -22.72 -1.61 7.93
N ILE A 384 -21.50 -1.45 7.46
CA ILE A 384 -20.75 -2.52 6.80
C ILE A 384 -19.54 -2.94 7.62
N THR A 385 -19.09 -4.17 7.39
CA THR A 385 -17.88 -4.70 8.03
C THR A 385 -16.63 -4.49 7.18
N THR A 386 -15.48 -4.50 7.84
CA THR A 386 -14.16 -4.48 7.17
C THR A 386 -13.14 -5.21 8.01
N ASN A 387 -12.09 -5.71 7.35
CA ASN A 387 -10.91 -6.30 7.98
C ASN A 387 -9.63 -5.51 7.66
N ILE A 388 -9.74 -4.21 7.40
CA ILE A 388 -8.56 -3.35 7.16
C ILE A 388 -7.61 -3.32 8.36
N ILE A 389 -8.15 -3.50 9.54
CA ILE A 389 -7.45 -3.78 10.81
C ILE A 389 -8.18 -4.90 11.54
N SER A 390 -7.50 -5.55 12.47
CA SER A 390 -8.13 -6.55 13.34
C SER A 390 -9.08 -5.92 14.35
N THR A 391 -10.01 -6.70 14.91
CA THR A 391 -10.92 -6.23 15.96
C THR A 391 -10.18 -5.83 17.24
N SER A 392 -9.05 -6.46 17.55
CA SER A 392 -8.19 -6.07 18.68
C SER A 392 -7.52 -4.72 18.47
N GLU A 393 -6.99 -4.47 17.27
CA GLU A 393 -6.41 -3.17 16.91
C GLU A 393 -7.47 -2.07 16.88
N ALA A 394 -8.66 -2.37 16.36
CA ALA A 394 -9.79 -1.45 16.35
C ALA A 394 -10.20 -1.03 17.77
N SER A 395 -10.34 -2.00 18.68
CA SER A 395 -10.65 -1.77 20.09
C SER A 395 -9.55 -0.96 20.80
N ALA A 396 -8.28 -1.33 20.61
CA ALA A 396 -7.15 -0.62 21.20
C ALA A 396 -7.03 0.83 20.73
N ASN A 397 -7.48 1.12 19.52
CA ASN A 397 -7.44 2.47 18.94
C ASN A 397 -8.78 3.23 19.02
N ASN A 398 -9.80 2.63 19.57
CA ASN A 398 -11.15 3.20 19.67
C ASN A 398 -11.68 3.64 18.30
N VAL A 399 -11.77 2.70 17.36
CA VAL A 399 -12.16 2.92 15.95
C VAL A 399 -13.17 1.89 15.53
N GLY A 400 -14.27 2.33 14.92
CA GLY A 400 -15.38 1.48 14.53
C GLY A 400 -16.12 0.86 15.73
N GLN A 401 -17.07 0.02 15.46
CA GLN A 401 -17.80 -0.77 16.46
C GLN A 401 -17.47 -2.25 16.29
N VAL A 402 -16.85 -2.84 17.31
CA VAL A 402 -16.59 -4.27 17.35
C VAL A 402 -17.84 -4.97 17.88
N SER A 403 -18.37 -5.95 17.14
CA SER A 403 -19.46 -6.82 17.56
C SER A 403 -19.17 -8.25 17.12
N GLY A 404 -19.00 -9.14 18.09
CA GLY A 404 -18.45 -10.48 17.84
C GLY A 404 -17.05 -10.39 17.20
N ASN A 405 -16.87 -11.08 16.10
CA ASN A 405 -15.60 -11.09 15.35
C ASN A 405 -15.53 -10.05 14.21
N ASN A 406 -16.48 -9.11 14.18
CA ASN A 406 -16.62 -8.16 13.10
C ASN A 406 -16.38 -6.71 13.56
N LEU A 407 -15.73 -5.92 12.69
CA LEU A 407 -15.56 -4.48 12.84
C LEU A 407 -16.52 -3.76 11.90
N TYR A 408 -17.48 -3.01 12.46
CA TYR A 408 -18.52 -2.28 11.73
C TYR A 408 -18.25 -0.80 11.69
N PHE A 409 -18.67 -0.15 10.57
CA PHE A 409 -18.70 1.31 10.37
C PHE A 409 -20.00 1.75 9.75
N ALA A 410 -20.37 2.99 9.97
CA ALA A 410 -21.45 3.69 9.30
C ALA A 410 -22.83 3.06 9.55
N GLY A 411 -23.19 2.85 10.83
CA GLY A 411 -24.55 2.49 11.25
C GLY A 411 -25.44 3.73 11.39
N GLY A 412 -26.72 3.64 10.99
CA GLY A 412 -27.71 4.70 11.12
C GLY A 412 -28.26 4.84 12.54
N GLY A 413 -28.78 6.01 12.91
CA GLY A 413 -29.44 6.23 14.20
C GLY A 413 -30.86 5.70 14.26
N GLY A 414 -31.31 5.20 15.42
CA GLY A 414 -32.73 4.86 15.69
C GLY A 414 -33.60 6.11 15.78
N ALA A 415 -34.90 6.01 15.50
CA ALA A 415 -35.83 7.13 15.53
C ALA A 415 -36.45 7.38 16.92
N GLY A 416 -37.10 8.55 17.09
CA GLY A 416 -37.99 8.78 18.22
C GLY A 416 -39.34 8.10 18.06
N SER A 417 -39.89 7.53 19.14
CA SER A 417 -41.18 6.86 19.19
C SER A 417 -42.23 7.66 19.98
N TYR A 418 -43.51 7.40 19.77
CA TYR A 418 -44.60 7.94 20.54
C TYR A 418 -45.41 6.81 21.22
N GLY A 419 -45.16 6.59 22.47
CA GLY A 419 -46.00 5.79 23.37
C GLY A 419 -46.27 4.33 23.05
N GLY A 420 -46.37 3.53 24.06
CA GLY A 420 -46.97 2.19 24.04
C GLY A 420 -46.08 1.01 23.68
N GLY A 421 -44.94 1.20 23.08
CA GLY A 421 -43.98 0.13 22.84
C GLY A 421 -42.87 0.11 23.91
N ASN A 422 -42.57 -1.04 24.47
CA ASN A 422 -41.55 -1.17 25.53
C ASN A 422 -40.11 -1.10 25.06
N ASN A 423 -39.84 -0.85 23.79
CA ASN A 423 -38.47 -0.88 23.25
C ASN A 423 -38.12 0.43 22.54
N ALA A 424 -37.02 1.06 22.95
CA ALA A 424 -36.38 2.15 22.21
C ALA A 424 -35.88 1.63 20.88
N PRO A 425 -36.10 2.36 19.76
CA PRO A 425 -35.48 2.00 18.48
C PRO A 425 -33.97 1.97 18.59
N ILE A 426 -33.38 0.88 18.14
CA ILE A 426 -31.95 0.68 18.25
C ILE A 426 -31.20 1.42 17.13
N GLY A 427 -29.98 1.86 17.43
CA GLY A 427 -29.06 2.29 16.39
C GLY A 427 -28.47 1.08 15.65
N GLY A 428 -28.20 1.26 14.35
CA GLY A 428 -27.58 0.22 13.53
C GLY A 428 -26.15 -0.07 13.99
N LEU A 429 -25.72 -1.34 13.88
CA LEU A 429 -24.32 -1.69 14.09
C LEU A 429 -23.41 -0.85 13.18
N GLY A 430 -22.29 -0.37 13.71
CA GLY A 430 -21.43 0.60 13.07
C GLY A 430 -21.51 1.98 13.71
N GLY A 431 -21.93 2.02 14.98
CA GLY A 431 -21.90 3.19 15.83
C GLY A 431 -23.18 4.04 15.82
N GLY A 432 -24.30 3.52 15.34
CA GLY A 432 -25.58 4.24 15.38
C GLY A 432 -26.08 4.47 16.81
N GLY A 433 -26.52 5.70 17.13
CA GLY A 433 -27.13 6.06 18.40
C GLY A 433 -28.57 5.55 18.48
N ALA A 434 -29.00 5.02 19.63
CA ALA A 434 -30.38 4.60 19.84
C ALA A 434 -31.32 5.82 19.88
N GLY A 435 -32.52 5.65 19.34
CA GLY A 435 -33.62 6.61 19.50
C GLY A 435 -34.27 6.49 20.86
N MET A 436 -35.23 7.39 21.14
CA MET A 436 -35.98 7.40 22.39
C MET A 436 -37.44 7.01 22.22
N TYR A 437 -38.06 6.38 23.22
CA TYR A 437 -39.42 5.91 23.15
C TYR A 437 -40.37 6.58 24.16
N ASP A 438 -39.82 7.31 25.12
CA ASP A 438 -40.61 7.86 26.22
C ASP A 438 -41.19 9.23 25.88
N TYR A 439 -42.55 9.32 25.87
CA TYR A 439 -43.28 10.55 25.67
C TYR A 439 -43.54 11.31 26.97
N THR A 440 -43.24 10.73 28.14
CA THR A 440 -43.47 11.32 29.45
C THR A 440 -42.27 12.13 29.95
N THR A 441 -41.10 11.81 29.46
CA THR A 441 -39.85 12.49 29.79
C THR A 441 -39.24 13.06 28.52
N ASN A 442 -38.63 14.28 28.64
CA ASN A 442 -37.92 14.87 27.52
C ASN A 442 -36.51 14.27 27.44
N THR A 443 -36.36 13.28 26.62
CA THR A 443 -35.11 12.56 26.52
C THR A 443 -34.44 12.82 25.16
N ALA A 444 -33.20 13.28 25.17
CA ALA A 444 -32.40 13.44 23.97
C ALA A 444 -32.07 12.07 23.37
N GLY A 445 -32.03 11.99 22.05
CA GLY A 445 -31.52 10.82 21.36
C GLY A 445 -30.06 10.56 21.72
N ASN A 446 -29.65 9.29 21.71
CA ASN A 446 -28.25 8.94 21.95
C ASN A 446 -27.35 9.41 20.80
N PRO A 447 -26.14 9.89 21.09
CA PRO A 447 -25.21 10.22 20.03
C PRO A 447 -24.76 8.98 19.26
N GLY A 448 -24.41 9.16 18.00
CA GLY A 448 -23.62 8.20 17.25
C GLY A 448 -22.20 8.12 17.82
N ALA A 449 -21.60 6.95 17.77
CA ALA A 449 -20.26 6.74 18.28
C ALA A 449 -19.21 7.45 17.42
N ASP A 450 -18.22 8.07 18.04
CA ASP A 450 -17.10 8.70 17.35
C ASP A 450 -16.20 7.68 16.64
N ASN A 451 -15.54 8.11 15.60
CA ASN A 451 -14.65 7.30 14.76
C ASN A 451 -15.33 6.10 14.10
N THR A 452 -16.66 6.22 13.90
CA THR A 452 -17.48 5.18 13.25
C THR A 452 -18.26 5.71 12.06
N GLY A 453 -18.52 7.02 12.00
CA GLY A 453 -19.47 7.62 11.08
C GLY A 453 -20.93 7.31 11.44
N GLY A 454 -21.22 6.92 12.68
CA GLY A 454 -22.57 6.54 13.12
C GLY A 454 -23.53 7.72 13.15
N GLY A 455 -24.81 7.51 12.74
CA GLY A 455 -25.89 8.49 12.86
C GLY A 455 -26.36 8.62 14.30
N GLY A 456 -26.80 9.83 14.71
CA GLY A 456 -27.39 10.08 16.05
C GLY A 456 -28.85 9.64 16.13
N GLY A 457 -29.30 9.22 17.32
CA GLY A 457 -30.69 8.83 17.59
C GLY A 457 -31.68 10.01 17.57
N GLY A 458 -32.93 9.78 17.13
CA GLY A 458 -34.02 10.75 17.19
C GLY A 458 -34.50 10.98 18.60
N ALA A 459 -34.96 12.19 18.89
CA ALA A 459 -35.52 12.57 20.18
C ALA A 459 -36.96 12.09 20.35
N SER A 460 -37.37 11.92 21.62
CA SER A 460 -38.75 11.77 22.04
C SER A 460 -39.06 12.86 23.11
N GLY A 461 -40.30 13.27 23.21
CA GLY A 461 -40.70 14.27 24.22
C GLY A 461 -42.19 14.60 24.20
N THR A 462 -42.62 15.48 25.09
CA THR A 462 -44.00 15.97 25.21
C THR A 462 -44.19 17.26 24.40
N ASN A 463 -45.46 17.58 24.11
CA ASN A 463 -45.88 18.77 23.34
C ASN A 463 -45.33 20.13 23.86
N ASN A 464 -44.84 20.18 25.11
CA ASN A 464 -44.46 21.43 25.75
C ASN A 464 -42.94 21.54 26.04
N ASN A 465 -42.18 20.48 25.78
CA ASN A 465 -40.74 20.48 26.09
C ASN A 465 -39.93 19.93 24.92
N VAL A 466 -38.85 20.61 24.70
CA VAL A 466 -37.96 20.38 23.56
C VAL A 466 -36.83 19.44 23.98
N SER A 467 -36.66 18.32 23.29
CA SER A 467 -35.47 17.50 23.42
C SER A 467 -34.67 17.51 22.13
N SER A 468 -33.35 17.48 22.25
CA SER A 468 -32.45 17.42 21.10
C SER A 468 -32.30 16.01 20.56
N GLY A 469 -32.16 15.86 19.25
CA GLY A 469 -31.63 14.64 18.69
C GLY A 469 -30.18 14.43 19.11
N GLY A 470 -29.73 13.18 19.14
CA GLY A 470 -28.34 12.83 19.38
C GLY A 470 -27.42 13.37 18.28
N ALA A 471 -26.24 13.84 18.63
CA ALA A 471 -25.23 14.21 17.64
C ALA A 471 -24.82 13.01 16.79
N GLY A 472 -24.40 13.23 15.56
CA GLY A 472 -23.73 12.18 14.77
C GLY A 472 -22.31 11.91 15.28
N GLY A 473 -21.79 10.72 15.07
CA GLY A 473 -20.40 10.38 15.37
C GLY A 473 -19.45 10.89 14.29
N SER A 474 -18.21 11.15 14.65
CA SER A 474 -17.16 11.50 13.70
C SER A 474 -16.83 10.36 12.75
N GLY A 475 -16.33 10.69 11.56
CA GLY A 475 -15.76 9.74 10.61
C GLY A 475 -14.37 9.25 11.01
N VAL A 476 -13.76 8.49 10.12
CA VAL A 476 -12.39 7.99 10.24
C VAL A 476 -11.83 7.69 8.86
N ILE A 477 -10.50 7.82 8.72
CA ILE A 477 -9.77 7.35 7.54
C ILE A 477 -8.71 6.37 8.01
N ILE A 478 -8.67 5.22 7.35
CA ILE A 478 -7.66 4.17 7.58
C ILE A 478 -7.01 3.88 6.25
N ILE A 479 -5.69 3.90 6.18
CA ILE A 479 -4.91 3.48 5.02
C ILE A 479 -3.93 2.39 5.45
N ARG A 480 -3.72 1.40 4.58
CA ARG A 480 -2.84 0.26 4.83
C ARG A 480 -2.03 -0.07 3.59
N TYR A 481 -0.75 -0.30 3.75
CA TYR A 481 0.18 -0.66 2.68
C TYR A 481 1.34 -1.50 3.21
N THR A 482 2.03 -2.20 2.30
CA THR A 482 3.26 -2.93 2.61
C THR A 482 4.47 -2.07 2.27
N ILE A 483 5.46 -2.03 3.13
CA ILE A 483 6.78 -1.50 2.84
C ILE A 483 7.64 -2.67 2.40
N ALA A 484 8.15 -2.59 1.18
CA ALA A 484 9.01 -3.61 0.58
C ALA A 484 10.48 -3.38 0.93
#